data_e97eaba72ac242b27dae605e3ba5a67b
#
_entry.id   e97eaba72ac242b27dae605e3ba5a67b
#
_cell.length_a   1.000
_cell.length_b   1.000
_cell.length_c   1.000
_cell.angle_alpha   90.00
_cell.angle_beta   90.00
_cell.angle_gamma   90.00
#
_symmetry.space_group_name_H-M   'P 1'
#
loop_
_entity.id
_entity.type
_entity.pdbx_description
1 polymer ?
#
loop_
_entity_poly.entity_id
_entity_poly.type
_entity_poly.pdbx_seq_one_letter_code
_entity_poly.pdbx_strand_id
1 'polypeptide(L)'
;MQGACGLASAFGMTRWPLPDPMRKALALAQEAGTAGEVPIGAVIVRAGEVVATGHNTPRTDHDPTAHAEIMAIRGAAKALGQERLEGCELWVTLEPCTMCAGAISHARIAKLYYAASDPKGGAVEHGAKVFEQPQCLHKPEVYSGMGQAEAAEMLRAFFRSKR
;
A
#
# COMPACT_ATOMS: atom_id res chain seq x y z
N MET A 1 49.34 9.51 31.49
CA MET A 1 48.23 8.75 32.08
C MET A 1 47.00 9.15 31.30
N GLN A 2 46.74 8.54 30.28
CA GLN A 2 45.84 7.53 29.86
C GLN A 2 44.37 7.96 30.09
N GLY A 3 43.78 8.58 29.11
CA GLY A 3 42.35 8.72 28.93
C GLY A 3 41.96 7.94 27.71
N ALA A 4 41.28 6.82 27.93
CA ALA A 4 40.76 5.99 26.87
C ALA A 4 39.64 6.69 26.15
N CYS A 5 39.86 6.95 24.90
CA CYS A 5 38.83 7.44 23.97
C CYS A 5 37.90 6.30 23.62
N GLY A 6 36.72 6.31 24.19
CA GLY A 6 35.62 5.44 23.79
C GLY A 6 34.95 6.00 22.54
N LEU A 7 35.38 5.51 21.38
CA LEU A 7 34.67 5.75 20.13
C LEU A 7 33.36 4.94 20.11
N ALA A 8 32.33 5.52 20.62
CA ALA A 8 30.98 5.07 20.30
C ALA A 8 30.70 5.46 18.84
N SER A 9 30.85 4.53 17.93
CA SER A 9 30.40 4.67 16.55
C SER A 9 28.89 4.73 16.52
N ALA A 10 28.36 5.95 16.61
CA ALA A 10 26.99 6.23 16.24
C ALA A 10 26.90 6.21 14.72
N PHE A 11 26.82 5.03 14.13
CA PHE A 11 26.22 4.89 12.82
C PHE A 11 24.72 5.14 13.00
N GLY A 12 24.36 6.39 13.10
CA GLY A 12 23.00 6.83 12.90
C GLY A 12 22.65 6.51 11.46
N MET A 13 21.96 5.38 11.25
CA MET A 13 21.26 5.14 10.00
C MET A 13 20.34 6.34 9.83
N THR A 14 20.68 7.24 8.93
CA THR A 14 19.79 8.30 8.48
C THR A 14 18.60 7.59 7.84
N ARG A 15 17.57 7.37 8.64
CA ARG A 15 16.32 6.83 8.19
C ARG A 15 15.68 7.92 7.35
N TRP A 16 15.75 7.79 6.03
CA TRP A 16 15.04 8.69 5.15
C TRP A 16 13.57 8.73 5.57
N PRO A 17 12.98 9.92 5.72
CA PRO A 17 11.58 10.00 6.08
C PRO A 17 10.74 9.31 5.00
N LEU A 18 9.71 8.55 5.43
CA LEU A 18 8.78 7.92 4.49
C LEU A 18 8.12 9.01 3.63
N PRO A 19 7.92 8.74 2.33
CA PRO A 19 7.14 9.62 1.47
C PRO A 19 5.75 9.89 2.04
N ASP A 20 5.27 11.13 1.89
CA ASP A 20 3.98 11.56 2.42
C ASP A 20 2.81 10.65 2.03
N PRO A 21 2.70 10.16 0.77
CA PRO A 21 1.62 9.25 0.41
C PRO A 21 1.66 7.94 1.20
N MET A 22 2.85 7.38 1.47
CA MET A 22 2.95 6.16 2.26
C MET A 22 2.62 6.41 3.74
N ARG A 23 3.05 7.52 4.30
CA ARG A 23 2.66 7.90 5.67
C ARG A 23 1.15 8.03 5.79
N LYS A 24 0.50 8.63 4.80
CA LYS A 24 -0.96 8.74 4.75
C LYS A 24 -1.64 7.38 4.61
N ALA A 25 -1.12 6.51 3.77
CA ALA A 25 -1.63 5.15 3.62
C ALA A 25 -1.52 4.35 4.94
N LEU A 26 -0.42 4.49 5.67
CA LEU A 26 -0.25 3.85 6.99
C LEU A 26 -1.24 4.40 8.02
N ALA A 27 -1.52 5.70 8.02
CA ALA A 27 -2.54 6.31 8.89
C ALA A 27 -3.94 5.77 8.58
N LEU A 28 -4.29 5.62 7.31
CA LEU A 28 -5.55 5.01 6.87
C LEU A 28 -5.65 3.53 7.25
N ALA A 29 -4.54 2.80 7.18
CA ALA A 29 -4.47 1.43 7.67
C ALA A 29 -4.77 1.34 9.17
N GLN A 30 -4.24 2.27 9.96
CA GLN A 30 -4.51 2.37 11.39
C GLN A 30 -6.00 2.62 11.66
N GLU A 31 -6.64 3.49 10.89
CA GLU A 31 -8.08 3.75 10.99
C GLU A 31 -8.89 2.48 10.70
N ALA A 32 -8.55 1.73 9.65
CA ALA A 32 -9.19 0.46 9.34
C ALA A 32 -9.06 -0.53 10.50
N GLY A 33 -7.86 -0.69 11.06
CA GLY A 33 -7.60 -1.56 12.20
C GLY A 33 -8.43 -1.18 13.43
N THR A 34 -8.55 0.11 13.73
CA THR A 34 -9.37 0.63 14.83
C THR A 34 -10.86 0.30 14.62
N ALA A 35 -11.32 0.29 13.38
CA ALA A 35 -12.70 -0.08 13.03
C ALA A 35 -12.92 -1.61 12.97
N GLY A 36 -11.92 -2.42 13.28
CA GLY A 36 -12.02 -3.89 13.26
C GLY A 36 -11.79 -4.52 11.90
N GLU A 37 -11.34 -3.74 10.92
CA GLU A 37 -10.94 -4.20 9.59
C GLU A 37 -9.46 -4.55 9.54
N VAL A 38 -9.07 -5.40 8.58
CA VAL A 38 -7.64 -5.65 8.34
C VAL A 38 -6.96 -4.32 8.00
N PRO A 39 -5.86 -3.95 8.70
CA PRO A 39 -5.26 -2.63 8.61
C PRO A 39 -4.48 -2.44 7.31
N ILE A 40 -5.19 -2.07 6.26
CA ILE A 40 -4.65 -1.75 4.95
C ILE A 40 -5.20 -0.40 4.52
N GLY A 41 -4.31 0.47 4.05
CA GLY A 41 -4.65 1.80 3.53
C GLY A 41 -4.03 2.03 2.17
N ALA A 42 -4.68 2.85 1.36
CA ALA A 42 -4.25 3.18 0.02
C ALA A 42 -4.48 4.65 -0.31
N VAL A 43 -3.58 5.22 -1.10
CA VAL A 43 -3.62 6.62 -1.55
C VAL A 43 -3.32 6.67 -3.04
N ILE A 44 -4.13 7.41 -3.79
CA ILE A 44 -3.84 7.71 -5.18
C ILE A 44 -3.38 9.16 -5.30
N VAL A 45 -2.25 9.32 -5.98
CA VAL A 45 -1.58 10.60 -6.22
C VAL A 45 -1.47 10.84 -7.72
N ARG A 46 -1.70 12.06 -8.15
CA ARG A 46 -1.48 12.52 -9.52
C ARG A 46 -0.77 13.86 -9.49
N ALA A 47 0.34 13.97 -10.20
CA ALA A 47 1.15 15.19 -10.25
C ALA A 47 1.47 15.77 -8.85
N GLY A 48 1.81 14.90 -7.89
CA GLY A 48 2.15 15.27 -6.52
C GLY A 48 0.96 15.55 -5.59
N GLU A 49 -0.27 15.54 -6.11
CA GLU A 49 -1.48 15.82 -5.35
C GLU A 49 -2.26 14.55 -5.03
N VAL A 50 -2.78 14.44 -3.81
CA VAL A 50 -3.66 13.34 -3.42
C VAL A 50 -5.02 13.51 -4.10
N VAL A 51 -5.39 12.53 -4.91
CA VAL A 51 -6.67 12.51 -5.63
C VAL A 51 -7.75 11.78 -4.83
N ALA A 52 -7.39 10.66 -4.23
CA ALA A 52 -8.31 9.84 -3.46
C ALA A 52 -7.56 8.98 -2.45
N THR A 53 -8.30 8.52 -1.45
CA THR A 53 -7.82 7.61 -0.41
C THR A 53 -8.79 6.45 -0.24
N GLY A 54 -8.31 5.36 0.35
CA GLY A 54 -9.12 4.22 0.72
C GLY A 54 -8.50 3.44 1.86
N HIS A 55 -9.33 2.73 2.59
CA HIS A 55 -8.91 1.72 3.54
C HIS A 55 -9.86 0.54 3.49
N ASN A 56 -9.44 -0.59 4.03
CA ASN A 56 -10.28 -1.78 4.03
C ASN A 56 -11.60 -1.55 4.79
N THR A 57 -12.72 -1.88 4.14
CA THR A 57 -14.07 -1.81 4.73
C THR A 57 -14.97 -2.99 4.36
N PRO A 58 -14.45 -4.22 4.07
CA PRO A 58 -15.31 -5.32 3.63
C PRO A 58 -16.41 -5.66 4.62
N ARG A 59 -16.11 -5.66 5.91
CA ARG A 59 -17.07 -5.96 6.97
C ARG A 59 -18.07 -4.83 7.17
N THR A 60 -17.56 -3.61 7.25
CA THR A 60 -18.37 -2.41 7.49
C THR A 60 -19.38 -2.19 6.36
N ASP A 61 -18.94 -2.36 5.11
CA ASP A 61 -19.76 -2.11 3.93
C ASP A 61 -20.53 -3.35 3.44
N HIS A 62 -20.30 -4.51 4.06
CA HIS A 62 -20.82 -5.80 3.59
C HIS A 62 -20.48 -6.04 2.11
N ASP A 63 -19.26 -5.68 1.72
CA ASP A 63 -18.76 -5.78 0.36
C ASP A 63 -17.39 -6.48 0.35
N PRO A 64 -17.32 -7.74 -0.14
CA PRO A 64 -16.04 -8.48 -0.16
C PRO A 64 -14.99 -7.85 -1.07
N THR A 65 -15.36 -6.92 -1.93
CA THR A 65 -14.44 -6.21 -2.83
C THR A 65 -13.93 -4.89 -2.27
N ALA A 66 -14.42 -4.45 -1.11
CA ALA A 66 -14.06 -3.17 -0.50
C ALA A 66 -12.66 -3.17 0.12
N HIS A 67 -11.66 -3.58 -0.65
CA HIS A 67 -10.25 -3.44 -0.30
C HIS A 67 -9.79 -1.99 -0.46
N ALA A 68 -8.76 -1.62 0.28
CA ALA A 68 -8.22 -0.25 0.27
C ALA A 68 -7.94 0.27 -1.14
N GLU A 69 -7.33 -0.57 -1.98
CA GLU A 69 -7.00 -0.23 -3.36
C GLU A 69 -8.23 0.02 -4.21
N ILE A 70 -9.25 -0.84 -4.08
CA ILE A 70 -10.51 -0.70 -4.80
C ILE A 70 -11.21 0.58 -4.40
N MET A 71 -11.26 0.88 -3.10
CA MET A 71 -11.89 2.10 -2.60
C MET A 71 -11.17 3.35 -3.12
N ALA A 72 -9.84 3.34 -3.12
CA ALA A 72 -9.05 4.46 -3.64
C ALA A 72 -9.21 4.63 -5.16
N ILE A 73 -9.20 3.54 -5.93
CA ILE A 73 -9.41 3.57 -7.39
C ILE A 73 -10.79 4.12 -7.73
N ARG A 74 -11.85 3.64 -7.08
CA ARG A 74 -13.22 4.15 -7.28
C ARG A 74 -13.32 5.63 -6.95
N GLY A 75 -12.73 6.05 -5.83
CA GLY A 75 -12.69 7.45 -5.43
C GLY A 75 -11.99 8.34 -6.43
N ALA A 76 -10.84 7.91 -6.93
CA ALA A 76 -10.07 8.66 -7.93
C ALA A 76 -10.79 8.74 -9.28
N ALA A 77 -11.36 7.63 -9.75
CA ALA A 77 -12.13 7.61 -10.99
C ALA A 77 -13.31 8.59 -10.94
N LYS A 78 -14.02 8.59 -9.81
CA LYS A 78 -15.14 9.51 -9.58
C LYS A 78 -14.67 10.97 -9.51
N ALA A 79 -13.60 11.24 -8.76
CA ALA A 79 -13.06 12.60 -8.60
C ALA A 79 -12.54 13.19 -9.91
N LEU A 80 -11.91 12.37 -10.75
CA LEU A 80 -11.35 12.78 -12.04
C LEU A 80 -12.37 12.68 -13.18
N GLY A 81 -13.52 12.08 -12.96
CA GLY A 81 -14.55 11.89 -13.98
C GLY A 81 -14.13 10.99 -15.14
N GLN A 82 -13.27 10.00 -14.86
CA GLN A 82 -12.72 9.10 -15.89
C GLN A 82 -12.41 7.72 -15.31
N GLU A 83 -12.54 6.67 -16.12
CA GLU A 83 -12.24 5.29 -15.72
C GLU A 83 -10.75 4.97 -15.72
N ARG A 84 -9.99 5.59 -16.60
CA ARG A 84 -8.56 5.38 -16.72
C ARG A 84 -7.80 6.43 -15.90
N LEU A 85 -6.99 5.96 -15.00
CA LEU A 85 -6.21 6.79 -14.08
C LEU A 85 -4.76 6.94 -14.56
N GLU A 86 -4.60 7.24 -15.85
CA GLU A 86 -3.29 7.43 -16.46
C GLU A 86 -2.52 8.55 -15.75
N GLY A 87 -1.24 8.34 -15.53
CA GLY A 87 -0.38 9.28 -14.80
C GLY A 87 -0.58 9.25 -13.27
N CYS A 88 -1.49 8.42 -12.76
CA CYS A 88 -1.69 8.26 -11.32
C CYS A 88 -0.72 7.24 -10.72
N GLU A 89 -0.37 7.47 -9.46
CA GLU A 89 0.40 6.56 -8.61
C GLU A 89 -0.52 6.01 -7.52
N LEU A 90 -0.43 4.71 -7.27
CA LEU A 90 -1.10 4.07 -6.14
C LEU A 90 -0.06 3.71 -5.07
N TRP A 91 -0.29 4.16 -3.86
CA TRP A 91 0.48 3.85 -2.66
C TRP A 91 -0.38 3.02 -1.73
N VAL A 92 0.05 1.82 -1.37
CA VAL A 92 -0.70 0.89 -0.52
C VAL A 92 0.20 0.22 0.51
N THR A 93 -0.33 -0.10 1.67
CA THR A 93 0.47 -0.63 2.78
C THR A 93 0.81 -2.11 2.66
N LEU A 94 0.09 -2.86 1.82
CA LEU A 94 0.31 -4.29 1.60
C LEU A 94 0.32 -4.60 0.11
N GLU A 95 1.13 -5.59 -0.29
CA GLU A 95 1.14 -6.12 -1.66
C GLU A 95 -0.28 -6.44 -2.12
N PRO A 96 -0.73 -5.90 -3.27
CA PRO A 96 -2.07 -6.14 -3.78
C PRO A 96 -2.36 -7.62 -4.07
N CYS A 97 -3.56 -8.05 -3.72
CA CYS A 97 -4.08 -9.37 -4.08
C CYS A 97 -4.44 -9.45 -5.57
N THR A 98 -4.83 -10.63 -6.05
CA THR A 98 -5.20 -10.87 -7.46
C THR A 98 -6.29 -9.93 -7.96
N MET A 99 -7.34 -9.72 -7.17
CA MET A 99 -8.43 -8.80 -7.51
C MET A 99 -7.94 -7.36 -7.67
N CYS A 100 -7.16 -6.86 -6.69
CA CYS A 100 -6.66 -5.49 -6.71
C CYS A 100 -5.61 -5.27 -7.79
N ALA A 101 -4.71 -6.24 -8.03
CA ALA A 101 -3.76 -6.16 -9.14
C ALA A 101 -4.47 -6.07 -10.50
N GLY A 102 -5.53 -6.84 -10.68
CA GLY A 102 -6.40 -6.74 -11.86
C GLY A 102 -7.03 -5.36 -12.00
N ALA A 103 -7.57 -4.83 -10.91
CA ALA A 103 -8.16 -3.48 -10.90
C ALA A 103 -7.12 -2.38 -11.23
N ILE A 104 -5.91 -2.49 -10.70
CA ILE A 104 -4.80 -1.59 -10.99
C ILE A 104 -4.48 -1.57 -12.49
N SER A 105 -4.43 -2.76 -13.12
CA SER A 105 -4.24 -2.90 -14.55
C SER A 105 -5.38 -2.26 -15.35
N HIS A 106 -6.63 -2.56 -15.01
CA HIS A 106 -7.80 -1.98 -15.67
C HIS A 106 -7.85 -0.46 -15.55
N ALA A 107 -7.48 0.07 -14.38
CA ALA A 107 -7.44 1.51 -14.13
C ALA A 107 -6.25 2.23 -14.81
N ARG A 108 -5.31 1.50 -15.40
CA ARG A 108 -4.12 2.08 -16.05
C ARG A 108 -3.23 2.90 -15.10
N ILE A 109 -3.11 2.47 -13.84
CA ILE A 109 -2.21 3.09 -12.87
C ILE A 109 -0.77 3.04 -13.41
N ALA A 110 -0.07 4.18 -13.38
CA ALA A 110 1.28 4.28 -13.92
C ALA A 110 2.34 3.68 -13.00
N LYS A 111 2.21 3.90 -11.68
CA LYS A 111 3.16 3.43 -10.68
C LYS A 111 2.44 2.85 -9.47
N LEU A 112 2.93 1.71 -9.00
CA LEU A 112 2.47 1.05 -7.79
C LEU A 112 3.60 1.03 -6.76
N TYR A 113 3.32 1.58 -5.58
CA TYR A 113 4.20 1.50 -4.41
C TYR A 113 3.49 0.69 -3.33
N TYR A 114 4.07 -0.40 -2.85
CA TYR A 114 3.53 -1.11 -1.71
C TYR A 114 4.57 -1.31 -0.60
N ALA A 115 4.12 -1.28 0.65
CA ALA A 115 5.02 -1.33 1.80
C ALA A 115 5.45 -2.77 2.10
N ALA A 116 4.54 -3.59 2.60
CA ALA A 116 4.84 -4.97 3.00
C ALA A 116 4.52 -5.97 1.89
N SER A 117 5.38 -6.96 1.73
CA SER A 117 5.12 -8.13 0.89
C SER A 117 4.07 -9.04 1.53
N ASP A 118 3.28 -9.71 0.72
CA ASP A 118 2.31 -10.72 1.16
C ASP A 118 2.52 -12.05 0.41
N PRO A 119 3.35 -12.96 0.96
CA PRO A 119 3.60 -14.25 0.33
C PRO A 119 2.37 -15.15 0.23
N LYS A 120 1.34 -14.91 1.04
CA LYS A 120 0.12 -15.74 1.07
C LYS A 120 -0.97 -15.24 0.14
N GLY A 121 -1.24 -13.94 0.14
CA GLY A 121 -2.36 -13.35 -0.57
C GLY A 121 -1.96 -12.38 -1.68
N GLY A 122 -0.71 -11.99 -1.74
CA GLY A 122 -0.18 -11.08 -2.76
C GLY A 122 -0.16 -11.70 -4.15
N ALA A 123 -0.24 -10.83 -5.15
CA ALA A 123 -0.28 -11.26 -6.55
C ALA A 123 0.51 -10.34 -7.50
N VAL A 124 1.47 -9.62 -6.95
CA VAL A 124 2.39 -8.76 -7.73
C VAL A 124 3.74 -9.46 -7.88
N GLU A 125 4.47 -9.65 -6.79
CA GLU A 125 5.74 -10.40 -6.78
C GLU A 125 5.55 -11.86 -6.33
N HIS A 126 4.43 -12.16 -5.71
CA HIS A 126 4.03 -13.49 -5.25
C HIS A 126 2.79 -13.97 -5.99
N GLY A 127 2.37 -15.19 -5.68
CA GLY A 127 1.12 -15.76 -6.17
C GLY A 127 0.99 -15.74 -7.69
N ALA A 128 -0.12 -15.23 -8.17
CA ALA A 128 -0.47 -15.21 -9.58
C ALA A 128 0.40 -14.28 -10.43
N LYS A 129 1.17 -13.36 -9.83
CA LYS A 129 2.02 -12.38 -10.55
C LYS A 129 1.27 -11.77 -11.74
N VAL A 130 0.16 -11.12 -11.43
CA VAL A 130 -0.83 -10.65 -12.42
C VAL A 130 -0.21 -9.83 -13.54
N PHE A 131 0.76 -8.96 -13.20
CA PHE A 131 1.39 -8.09 -14.20
C PHE A 131 2.34 -8.83 -15.15
N GLU A 132 2.70 -10.07 -14.87
CA GLU A 132 3.52 -10.92 -15.74
C GLU A 132 2.68 -11.83 -16.64
N GLN A 133 1.35 -11.86 -16.46
CA GLN A 133 0.47 -12.71 -17.23
C GLN A 133 0.20 -12.14 -18.63
N PRO A 134 0.06 -13.02 -19.66
CA PRO A 134 -0.21 -12.57 -21.03
C PRO A 134 -1.50 -11.77 -21.17
N GLN A 135 -2.48 -12.02 -20.31
CA GLN A 135 -3.78 -11.31 -20.30
C GLN A 135 -3.71 -9.92 -19.70
N CYS A 136 -2.62 -9.58 -19.01
CA CYS A 136 -2.44 -8.26 -18.41
C CYS A 136 -2.07 -7.25 -19.50
N LEU A 137 -3.00 -6.37 -19.84
CA LEU A 137 -2.83 -5.39 -20.93
C LEU A 137 -2.10 -4.12 -20.50
N HIS A 138 -1.98 -3.86 -19.20
CA HIS A 138 -1.27 -2.72 -18.65
C HIS A 138 -0.50 -3.13 -17.39
N LYS A 139 0.75 -2.75 -17.34
CA LYS A 139 1.65 -3.00 -16.21
C LYS A 139 2.09 -1.68 -15.60
N PRO A 140 1.87 -1.45 -14.30
CA PRO A 140 2.49 -0.32 -13.62
C PRO A 140 3.98 -0.56 -13.41
N GLU A 141 4.76 0.50 -13.24
CA GLU A 141 6.07 0.38 -12.60
C GLU A 141 5.84 0.02 -11.13
N VAL A 142 6.59 -0.96 -10.60
CA VAL A 142 6.39 -1.46 -9.25
C VAL A 142 7.58 -1.14 -8.36
N TYR A 143 7.30 -0.59 -7.19
CA TYR A 143 8.28 -0.28 -6.13
C TYR A 143 7.76 -0.83 -4.81
N SER A 144 8.61 -1.47 -4.01
CA SER A 144 8.22 -2.08 -2.75
C SER A 144 9.19 -1.77 -1.62
N GLY A 145 8.73 -1.97 -0.39
CA GLY A 145 9.56 -1.92 0.80
C GLY A 145 9.52 -0.63 1.61
N MET A 146 9.00 0.47 1.07
CA MET A 146 8.88 1.73 1.82
C MET A 146 7.76 1.61 2.86
N GLY A 147 8.13 1.63 4.15
CA GLY A 147 7.20 1.44 5.25
C GLY A 147 6.90 -0.03 5.59
N GLN A 148 7.71 -0.96 5.08
CA GLN A 148 7.51 -2.39 5.27
C GLN A 148 7.43 -2.79 6.74
N ALA A 149 8.33 -2.29 7.58
CA ALA A 149 8.36 -2.66 9.00
C ALA A 149 7.10 -2.22 9.73
N GLU A 150 6.67 -1.00 9.50
CA GLU A 150 5.47 -0.41 10.10
C GLU A 150 4.19 -1.14 9.65
N ALA A 151 4.04 -1.38 8.36
CA ALA A 151 2.89 -2.09 7.79
C ALA A 151 2.83 -3.55 8.30
N ALA A 152 3.95 -4.26 8.28
CA ALA A 152 4.02 -5.63 8.75
C ALA A 152 3.71 -5.75 10.25
N GLU A 153 4.21 -4.84 11.08
CA GLU A 153 3.91 -4.85 12.52
C GLU A 153 2.43 -4.57 12.80
N MET A 154 1.83 -3.64 12.07
CA MET A 154 0.41 -3.32 12.18
C MET A 154 -0.47 -4.54 11.89
N LEU A 155 -0.15 -5.30 10.84
CA LEU A 155 -0.83 -6.54 10.48
C LEU A 155 -0.64 -7.63 11.54
N ARG A 156 0.60 -7.83 12.02
CA ARG A 156 0.88 -8.80 13.09
C ARG A 156 0.12 -8.48 14.36
N ALA A 157 0.10 -7.23 14.77
CA ALA A 157 -0.63 -6.79 15.98
C ALA A 157 -2.13 -7.03 15.84
N PHE A 158 -2.70 -6.73 14.68
CA PHE A 158 -4.12 -6.98 14.41
C PHE A 158 -4.48 -8.46 14.52
N PHE A 159 -3.72 -9.34 13.87
CA PHE A 159 -4.02 -10.78 13.91
C PHE A 159 -3.74 -11.40 15.29
N ARG A 160 -2.76 -10.90 16.04
CA ARG A 160 -2.57 -11.31 17.45
C ARG A 160 -3.79 -11.01 18.31
N SER A 161 -4.43 -9.87 18.10
CA SER A 161 -5.62 -9.45 18.87
C SER A 161 -6.88 -10.28 18.57
N LYS A 162 -6.87 -11.07 17.48
CA LYS A 162 -8.00 -11.91 17.04
C LYS A 162 -7.89 -13.39 17.44
N ARG A 163 -6.80 -13.79 18.13
CA ARG A 163 -6.58 -15.16 18.58
C ARG A 163 -7.11 -15.43 19.98
#